data_13b20097a93c635b4de8043b3563ef45
#
_entry.id   13b20097a93c635b4de8043b3563ef45
#
_cell.length_a   1.000
_cell.length_b   1.000
_cell.length_c   1.000
_cell.angle_alpha   90.00
_cell.angle_beta   90.00
_cell.angle_gamma   90.00
#
_symmetry.space_group_name_H-M   'P 1'
#
loop_
_entity.id
_entity.type
_entity.pdbx_description
1 polymer ?
#
loop_
_entity_poly.entity_id
_entity_poly.type
_entity_poly.pdbx_seq_one_letter_code
_entity_poly.pdbx_strand_id
1 'polypeptide(L)'
;MIQKVERHVIRKNNANWQACHKLCSLSRKLGNCAVYLLRHRVFEKAPVLARKELDTELRHQYGSDYRAMPSAASAQRQGQVIAKQFKGFAKAAAEYSKHPEKFQGKPRLPGYRKKYRTFYVGRNGYQIRDGQLTITGGTVSY
;
A
#
# COMPACT_ATOMS: atom_id res chain seq x y z
N MET A 1 -2.98 26.90 -8.68
CA MET A 1 -2.46 25.69 -9.37
C MET A 1 -3.62 24.76 -9.69
N ILE A 2 -3.74 24.37 -10.93
CA ILE A 2 -4.79 23.44 -11.36
C ILE A 2 -4.19 22.04 -11.39
N GLN A 3 -4.81 21.14 -10.63
CA GLN A 3 -4.47 19.73 -10.67
C GLN A 3 -5.42 18.99 -11.57
N LYS A 4 -4.88 18.16 -12.46
CA LYS A 4 -5.68 17.33 -13.35
C LYS A 4 -5.36 15.86 -13.10
N VAL A 5 -6.37 15.03 -13.24
CA VAL A 5 -6.23 13.58 -13.13
C VAL A 5 -6.60 12.95 -14.46
N GLU A 6 -5.71 12.14 -15.00
CA GLU A 6 -6.01 11.28 -16.13
C GLU A 6 -6.16 9.85 -15.66
N ARG A 7 -7.11 9.15 -16.24
CA ARG A 7 -7.37 7.75 -15.93
C ARG A 7 -7.26 6.91 -17.19
N HIS A 8 -6.40 5.91 -17.14
CA HIS A 8 -6.22 4.95 -18.22
C HIS A 8 -6.49 3.54 -17.71
N VAL A 9 -7.21 2.74 -18.50
CA VAL A 9 -7.48 1.34 -18.17
C VAL A 9 -6.52 0.47 -18.98
N ILE A 10 -5.72 -0.33 -18.27
CA ILE A 10 -4.77 -1.26 -18.91
C ILE A 10 -5.33 -2.66 -18.79
N ARG A 11 -5.69 -3.25 -19.93
CA ARG A 11 -6.27 -4.60 -20.00
C ARG A 11 -5.20 -5.63 -20.37
N LYS A 12 -5.52 -6.92 -20.23
CA LYS A 12 -4.58 -8.01 -20.47
C LYS A 12 -3.92 -8.00 -21.85
N ASN A 13 -4.62 -7.49 -22.87
CA ASN A 13 -4.07 -7.38 -24.22
C ASN A 13 -3.15 -6.19 -24.42
N ASN A 14 -3.01 -5.32 -23.41
CA ASN A 14 -2.11 -4.17 -23.48
C ASN A 14 -0.67 -4.62 -23.17
N ALA A 15 0.31 -4.07 -23.89
CA ALA A 15 1.72 -4.38 -23.69
C ALA A 15 2.21 -4.09 -22.26
N ASN A 16 1.60 -3.11 -21.59
CA ASN A 16 2.00 -2.73 -20.23
C ASN A 16 1.34 -3.55 -19.12
N TRP A 17 0.41 -4.46 -19.48
CA TRP A 17 -0.36 -5.17 -18.46
C TRP A 17 0.52 -6.03 -17.55
N GLN A 18 1.47 -6.76 -18.11
CA GLN A 18 2.35 -7.63 -17.32
C GLN A 18 3.23 -6.84 -16.35
N ALA A 19 3.76 -5.70 -16.78
CA ALA A 19 4.56 -4.84 -15.93
C ALA A 19 3.73 -4.27 -14.78
N CYS A 20 2.52 -3.80 -15.06
CA CYS A 20 1.59 -3.31 -14.04
C CYS A 20 1.18 -4.42 -13.08
N HIS A 21 0.90 -5.61 -13.59
CA HIS A 21 0.58 -6.80 -12.80
C HIS A 21 1.71 -7.13 -11.83
N LYS A 22 2.95 -7.11 -12.30
CA LYS A 22 4.12 -7.37 -11.47
C LYS A 22 4.25 -6.34 -10.35
N LEU A 23 4.11 -5.05 -10.68
CA LEU A 23 4.20 -3.97 -9.69
C LEU A 23 3.14 -4.11 -8.60
N CYS A 24 1.90 -4.39 -8.99
CA CYS A 24 0.80 -4.57 -8.04
C CYS A 24 0.97 -5.85 -7.21
N SER A 25 1.58 -6.89 -7.75
CA SER A 25 1.94 -8.10 -7.01
C SER A 25 3.03 -7.84 -5.97
N LEU A 26 4.04 -7.06 -6.32
CA LEU A 26 5.09 -6.65 -5.37
C LEU A 26 4.50 -5.82 -4.23
N SER A 27 3.61 -4.88 -4.56
CA SER A 27 2.88 -4.11 -3.55
C SER A 27 2.06 -5.00 -2.63
N ARG A 28 1.40 -6.02 -3.18
CA ARG A 28 0.63 -6.98 -2.38
C ARG A 28 1.53 -7.72 -1.39
N LYS A 29 2.66 -8.22 -1.84
CA LYS A 29 3.58 -8.97 -0.97
C LYS A 29 4.06 -8.11 0.19
N LEU A 30 4.54 -6.92 -0.09
CA LEU A 30 5.01 -5.99 0.95
C LEU A 30 3.87 -5.54 1.86
N GLY A 31 2.72 -5.17 1.27
CA GLY A 31 1.54 -4.75 2.03
C GLY A 31 1.03 -5.84 2.95
N ASN A 32 1.04 -7.09 2.51
CA ASN A 32 0.64 -8.23 3.36
C ASN A 32 1.63 -8.43 4.52
N CYS A 33 2.92 -8.19 4.31
CA CYS A 33 3.90 -8.20 5.41
C CYS A 33 3.57 -7.12 6.45
N ALA A 34 3.23 -5.92 6.00
CA ALA A 34 2.83 -4.83 6.88
C ALA A 34 1.56 -5.18 7.66
N VAL A 35 0.58 -5.77 7.00
CA VAL A 35 -0.67 -6.24 7.65
C VAL A 35 -0.34 -7.27 8.72
N TYR A 36 0.54 -8.22 8.41
CA TYR A 36 0.94 -9.26 9.37
C TYR A 36 1.53 -8.64 10.64
N LEU A 37 2.49 -7.73 10.50
CA LEU A 37 3.12 -7.05 11.64
C LEU A 37 2.10 -6.30 12.48
N LEU A 38 1.19 -5.54 11.84
CA LEU A 38 0.22 -4.73 12.55
C LEU A 38 -0.89 -5.57 13.17
N ARG A 39 -1.30 -6.66 12.53
CA ARG A 39 -2.27 -7.60 13.12
C ARG A 39 -1.72 -8.23 14.39
N HIS A 40 -0.46 -8.63 14.40
CA HIS A 40 0.19 -9.14 15.60
C HIS A 40 0.16 -8.15 16.75
N ARG A 41 0.42 -6.87 16.45
CA ARG A 41 0.33 -5.81 17.47
C ARG A 41 -1.06 -5.73 18.08
N VAL A 42 -2.11 -5.82 17.24
CA VAL A 42 -3.49 -5.81 17.71
C VAL A 42 -3.77 -7.01 18.61
N PHE A 43 -3.36 -8.21 18.19
CA PHE A 43 -3.58 -9.43 18.97
C PHE A 43 -2.84 -9.43 20.31
N GLU A 44 -1.66 -8.82 20.36
CA GLU A 44 -0.87 -8.67 21.58
C GLU A 44 -1.33 -7.49 22.43
N LYS A 45 -2.37 -6.76 22.01
CA LYS A 45 -2.86 -5.55 22.66
C LYS A 45 -1.79 -4.47 22.82
N ALA A 46 -0.80 -4.48 21.92
CA ALA A 46 0.26 -3.50 21.88
C ALA A 46 -0.19 -2.26 21.08
N PRO A 47 0.42 -1.08 21.31
CA PRO A 47 0.12 0.10 20.51
C PRO A 47 0.39 -0.14 19.02
N VAL A 48 -0.40 0.48 18.16
CA VAL A 48 -0.18 0.45 16.70
C VAL A 48 1.16 1.12 16.39
N LEU A 49 1.97 0.47 15.56
CA LEU A 49 3.24 1.04 15.12
C LEU A 49 2.99 2.30 14.30
N ALA A 50 3.74 3.37 14.59
CA ALA A 50 3.78 4.53 13.72
C ALA A 50 4.43 4.15 12.39
N ARG A 51 4.13 4.91 11.32
CA ARG A 51 4.61 4.58 9.98
C ARG A 51 6.14 4.46 9.89
N LYS A 52 6.87 5.28 10.65
CA LYS A 52 8.34 5.25 10.68
C LYS A 52 8.86 3.97 11.29
N GLU A 53 8.26 3.55 12.40
CA GLU A 53 8.61 2.30 13.07
C GLU A 53 8.23 1.09 12.22
N LEU A 54 7.08 1.14 11.57
CA LEU A 54 6.65 0.09 10.64
C LEU A 54 7.63 -0.03 9.48
N ASP A 55 8.09 1.08 8.91
CA ASP A 55 9.06 1.07 7.82
C ASP A 55 10.36 0.40 8.25
N THR A 56 10.84 0.72 9.44
CA THR A 56 12.04 0.08 10.03
C THR A 56 11.86 -1.43 10.19
N GLU A 57 10.72 -1.85 10.74
CA GLU A 57 10.42 -3.26 10.93
C GLU A 57 10.31 -4.02 9.60
N LEU A 58 9.70 -3.42 8.59
CA LEU A 58 9.61 -4.02 7.26
C LEU A 58 10.97 -4.22 6.63
N ARG A 59 11.88 -3.25 6.77
CA ARG A 59 13.24 -3.36 6.26
C ARG A 59 14.01 -4.49 6.95
N HIS A 60 13.85 -4.62 8.26
CA HIS A 60 14.55 -5.63 9.05
C HIS A 60 13.99 -7.03 8.83
N GLN A 61 12.68 -7.20 8.99
CA GLN A 61 12.07 -8.53 9.00
C GLN A 61 11.72 -9.03 7.59
N TYR A 62 11.41 -8.11 6.67
CA TYR A 62 10.97 -8.42 5.31
C TYR A 62 11.80 -7.68 4.27
N GLY A 63 13.11 -7.65 4.50
CA GLY A 63 14.05 -6.92 3.63
C GLY A 63 14.00 -7.36 2.18
N SER A 64 13.78 -8.65 1.92
CA SER A 64 13.66 -9.18 0.56
C SER A 64 12.49 -8.56 -0.18
N ASP A 65 11.29 -8.58 0.42
CA ASP A 65 10.10 -7.98 -0.20
C ASP A 65 10.21 -6.46 -0.28
N TYR A 66 10.84 -5.84 0.71
CA TYR A 66 11.05 -4.39 0.72
C TYR A 66 11.96 -3.96 -0.44
N ARG A 67 13.08 -4.65 -0.62
CA ARG A 67 14.06 -4.33 -1.67
C ARG A 67 13.60 -4.76 -3.06
N ALA A 68 12.63 -5.66 -3.16
CA ALA A 68 12.02 -6.04 -4.44
C ALA A 68 11.19 -4.91 -5.04
N MET A 69 10.74 -3.96 -4.22
CA MET A 69 10.03 -2.77 -4.72
C MET A 69 10.98 -1.92 -5.56
N PRO A 70 10.49 -1.33 -6.68
CA PRO A 70 11.34 -0.56 -7.59
C PRO A 70 12.02 0.63 -6.96
N SER A 71 11.45 1.20 -5.90
CA SER A 71 12.05 2.32 -5.18
C SER A 71 11.70 2.27 -3.71
N ALA A 72 12.54 2.88 -2.89
CA ALA A 72 12.27 3.04 -1.47
C ALA A 72 11.00 3.88 -1.24
N ALA A 73 10.77 4.89 -2.08
CA ALA A 73 9.57 5.73 -1.98
C ALA A 73 8.29 4.92 -2.15
N SER A 74 8.25 4.00 -3.10
CA SER A 74 7.09 3.11 -3.32
C SER A 74 6.88 2.17 -2.14
N ALA A 75 7.96 1.61 -1.59
CA ALA A 75 7.90 0.74 -0.41
C ALA A 75 7.39 1.51 0.82
N GLN A 76 7.93 2.70 1.06
CA GLN A 76 7.51 3.55 2.17
C GLN A 76 6.05 3.94 2.05
N ARG A 77 5.59 4.29 0.86
CA ARG A 77 4.19 4.67 0.64
C ARG A 77 3.25 3.51 0.91
N GLN A 78 3.61 2.31 0.52
CA GLN A 78 2.80 1.12 0.81
C GLN A 78 2.63 0.93 2.32
N GLY A 79 3.72 1.03 3.07
CA GLY A 79 3.68 0.96 4.54
C GLY A 79 2.82 2.06 5.17
N GLN A 80 2.94 3.29 4.67
CA GLN A 80 2.13 4.42 5.15
C GLN A 80 0.64 4.20 4.96
N VAL A 81 0.25 3.67 3.81
CA VAL A 81 -1.16 3.38 3.51
C VAL A 81 -1.71 2.31 4.46
N ILE A 82 -0.95 1.25 4.70
CA ILE A 82 -1.37 0.18 5.62
C ILE A 82 -1.43 0.70 7.06
N ALA A 83 -0.43 1.48 7.50
CA ALA A 83 -0.43 2.08 8.83
C ALA A 83 -1.67 2.97 9.04
N LYS A 84 -2.05 3.75 8.04
CA LYS A 84 -3.24 4.60 8.08
C LYS A 84 -4.52 3.76 8.20
N GLN A 85 -4.60 2.63 7.50
CA GLN A 85 -5.76 1.73 7.60
C GLN A 85 -5.92 1.18 9.02
N PHE A 86 -4.83 0.77 9.67
CA PHE A 86 -4.87 0.28 11.05
C PHE A 86 -5.18 1.38 12.05
N LYS A 87 -4.67 2.58 11.82
CA LYS A 87 -5.02 3.74 12.65
C LYS A 87 -6.51 4.05 12.56
N GLY A 88 -7.08 4.00 11.36
CA GLY A 88 -8.51 4.15 11.14
C GLY A 88 -9.32 3.06 11.81
N PHE A 89 -8.87 1.82 11.73
CA PHE A 89 -9.49 0.70 12.44
C PHE A 89 -9.50 0.91 13.94
N ALA A 90 -8.37 1.28 14.53
CA ALA A 90 -8.28 1.49 15.98
C ALA A 90 -9.24 2.59 16.44
N LYS A 91 -9.35 3.67 15.67
CA LYS A 91 -10.28 4.77 15.96
C LYS A 91 -11.74 4.31 15.86
N ALA A 92 -12.07 3.56 14.80
CA ALA A 92 -13.42 3.02 14.61
C ALA A 92 -13.78 2.02 15.71
N ALA A 93 -12.85 1.16 16.13
CA ALA A 93 -13.07 0.18 17.19
C ALA A 93 -13.33 0.88 18.53
N ALA A 94 -12.60 1.95 18.85
CA ALA A 94 -12.81 2.72 20.05
C ALA A 94 -14.20 3.40 20.05
N GLU A 95 -14.61 3.98 18.92
CA GLU A 95 -15.92 4.59 18.77
C GLU A 95 -17.04 3.54 18.86
N TYR A 96 -16.86 2.39 18.25
CA TYR A 96 -17.85 1.28 18.32
C TYR A 96 -18.04 0.81 19.76
N SER A 97 -16.96 0.74 20.54
CA SER A 97 -17.03 0.36 21.94
C SER A 97 -17.92 1.29 22.76
N LYS A 98 -17.92 2.59 22.42
CA LYS A 98 -18.72 3.61 23.12
C LYS A 98 -20.13 3.74 22.54
N HIS A 99 -20.28 3.67 21.23
CA HIS A 99 -21.51 3.94 20.52
C HIS A 99 -21.77 2.91 19.41
N PRO A 100 -22.03 1.63 19.78
CA PRO A 100 -22.24 0.59 18.77
C PRO A 100 -23.45 0.86 17.86
N GLU A 101 -24.42 1.67 18.33
CA GLU A 101 -25.62 2.01 17.55
C GLU A 101 -25.33 2.87 16.33
N LYS A 102 -24.19 3.53 16.28
CA LYS A 102 -23.78 4.36 15.13
C LYS A 102 -23.27 3.53 13.96
N PHE A 103 -23.05 2.23 14.14
CA PHE A 103 -22.45 1.35 13.16
C PHE A 103 -23.42 0.31 12.68
N GLN A 104 -23.34 -0.08 11.42
CA GLN A 104 -24.12 -1.19 10.89
C GLN A 104 -23.56 -2.55 11.32
N GLY A 105 -22.32 -2.58 11.77
CA GLY A 105 -21.65 -3.77 12.25
C GLY A 105 -20.32 -3.44 12.89
N LYS A 106 -19.73 -4.44 13.53
CA LYS A 106 -18.42 -4.28 14.19
C LYS A 106 -17.35 -3.96 13.16
N PRO A 107 -16.46 -2.95 13.42
CA PRO A 107 -15.35 -2.66 12.52
C PRO A 107 -14.47 -3.90 12.32
N ARG A 108 -14.04 -4.09 11.08
CA ARG A 108 -13.22 -5.24 10.70
C ARG A 108 -11.75 -4.87 10.66
N LEU A 109 -10.93 -5.75 11.20
CA LEU A 109 -9.48 -5.63 11.12
C LEU A 109 -9.03 -5.69 9.66
N PRO A 110 -8.16 -4.76 9.20
CA PRO A 110 -7.62 -4.83 7.85
C PRO A 110 -7.01 -6.20 7.55
N GLY A 111 -7.30 -6.73 6.39
CA GLY A 111 -6.93 -8.08 6.01
C GLY A 111 -5.90 -8.15 4.89
N TYR A 112 -5.57 -9.39 4.55
CA TYR A 112 -4.64 -9.70 3.47
C TYR A 112 -5.33 -9.60 2.11
N ARG A 113 -4.54 -9.28 1.08
CA ARG A 113 -5.00 -9.30 -0.31
C ARG A 113 -4.45 -10.56 -1.00
N LYS A 114 -5.27 -11.14 -1.86
CA LYS A 114 -4.89 -12.38 -2.56
C LYS A 114 -4.17 -12.13 -3.88
N LYS A 115 -4.50 -11.04 -4.58
CA LYS A 115 -3.97 -10.79 -5.92
C LYS A 115 -3.11 -9.52 -5.98
N TYR A 116 -3.67 -8.38 -5.66
CA TYR A 116 -3.04 -7.09 -5.89
C TYR A 116 -3.24 -6.13 -4.74
N ARG A 117 -2.30 -5.20 -4.61
CA ARG A 117 -2.49 -3.93 -3.91
C ARG A 117 -2.06 -2.81 -4.85
N THR A 118 -2.63 -1.63 -4.65
CA THR A 118 -2.23 -0.44 -5.42
C THR A 118 -0.72 -0.22 -5.32
N PHE A 119 -0.09 0.00 -6.46
CA PHE A 119 1.30 0.42 -6.52
C PHE A 119 1.35 1.93 -6.61
N TYR A 120 2.16 2.55 -5.75
CA TYR A 120 2.29 4.00 -5.66
C TYR A 120 3.62 4.42 -6.24
N VAL A 121 3.59 5.46 -7.08
CA VAL A 121 4.78 6.01 -7.72
C VAL A 121 5.09 7.35 -7.09
N GLY A 122 6.30 7.50 -6.57
CA GLY A 122 6.76 8.75 -6.01
C GLY A 122 7.19 9.73 -7.10
N ARG A 123 7.48 10.97 -6.68
CA ARG A 123 7.85 12.07 -7.56
C ARG A 123 9.05 11.73 -8.47
N ASN A 124 10.01 10.98 -7.97
CA ASN A 124 11.19 10.55 -8.72
C ASN A 124 11.03 9.20 -9.42
N GLY A 125 9.84 8.61 -9.35
CA GLY A 125 9.58 7.30 -9.92
C GLY A 125 8.98 7.32 -11.31
N TYR A 126 8.77 8.48 -11.90
CA TYR A 126 8.19 8.58 -13.24
C TYR A 126 8.79 9.74 -14.03
N GLN A 127 8.66 9.65 -15.35
CA GLN A 127 9.03 10.72 -16.27
C GLN A 127 7.93 10.89 -17.32
N ILE A 128 7.73 12.13 -17.75
CA ILE A 128 6.84 12.43 -18.87
C ILE A 128 7.70 13.13 -19.94
N ARG A 129 7.84 12.47 -21.11
CA ARG A 129 8.56 13.00 -22.26
C ARG A 129 7.75 12.76 -23.52
N ASP A 130 7.63 13.80 -24.35
CA ASP A 130 6.96 13.72 -25.64
C ASP A 130 5.57 13.09 -25.55
N GLY A 131 4.82 13.45 -24.48
CA GLY A 131 3.48 12.92 -24.24
C GLY A 131 3.43 11.51 -23.69
N GLN A 132 4.60 10.89 -23.42
CA GLN A 132 4.65 9.54 -22.85
C GLN A 132 5.00 9.55 -21.38
N LEU A 133 4.25 8.77 -20.59
CA LEU A 133 4.53 8.51 -19.19
C LEU A 133 5.35 7.23 -19.07
N THR A 134 6.52 7.33 -18.45
CA THR A 134 7.37 6.17 -18.15
C THR A 134 7.53 6.04 -16.64
N ILE A 135 7.25 4.86 -16.11
CA ILE A 135 7.46 4.55 -14.70
C ILE A 135 8.79 3.84 -14.55
N THR A 136 9.74 4.50 -13.86
CA THR A 136 11.07 3.94 -13.65
C THR A 136 11.04 2.72 -12.76
N GLY A 137 11.91 1.76 -13.04
CA GLY A 137 11.99 0.49 -12.31
C GLY A 137 10.89 -0.49 -12.61
N GLY A 138 9.80 -0.06 -13.22
CA GLY A 138 8.67 -0.91 -13.56
C GLY A 138 8.48 -1.15 -15.04
N THR A 139 9.22 -0.45 -15.89
CA THR A 139 9.17 -0.58 -17.34
C THR A 139 7.78 -0.39 -17.95
N VAL A 140 6.95 0.42 -17.31
CA VAL A 140 5.65 0.81 -17.85
C VAL A 140 5.84 2.09 -18.65
N SER A 141 5.40 2.09 -19.90
CA SER A 141 5.40 3.26 -20.77
C SER A 141 4.05 3.40 -21.44
N TYR A 142 3.45 4.59 -21.30
CA TYR A 142 2.08 4.83 -21.76
C TYR A 142 1.94 6.20 -22.42
#